data_0f066401e8414e7a1189970362039e30
#
_entry.id   0f066401e8414e7a1189970362039e30
#
_cell.length_a   1.000
_cell.length_b   1.000
_cell.length_c   1.000
_cell.angle_alpha   90.00
_cell.angle_beta   90.00
_cell.angle_gamma   90.00
#
_symmetry.space_group_name_H-M   'P 1'
#
loop_
_entity.id
_entity.type
_entity.pdbx_description
1 polymer ?
#
loop_
_entity_poly.entity_id
_entity_poly.type
_entity_poly.pdbx_seq_one_letter_code
_entity_poly.pdbx_strand_id
1 'polypeptide(L)'
;MGQLLFCSHALAKKPYDIESASLNIYSLEEMSYYLIHNAEFVEMDFVGRTFCDWVRTEIKEEGLACKLEEALEQGVPSYEFARILLEETGYATEAEQQAAMEIFRQLEEKDELSRHKLRADRLLRRGKYHCAMEEYRWILQNQTEETQEALSLIHISEPTRQE
;
A
#
# COMPACT_ATOMS: atom_id res chain seq x y z
N MET A 1 6.72 18.50 -13.58
CA MET A 1 5.43 19.01 -14.05
C MET A 1 4.33 18.27 -13.30
N GLY A 2 3.51 19.02 -12.58
CA GLY A 2 2.32 18.45 -11.96
C GLY A 2 1.34 17.97 -13.02
N GLN A 3 0.99 16.69 -12.98
CA GLN A 3 -0.09 16.16 -13.79
C GLN A 3 -1.41 16.70 -13.25
N LEU A 4 -2.19 17.36 -14.10
CA LEU A 4 -3.53 17.80 -13.73
C LEU A 4 -4.40 16.55 -13.50
N LEU A 5 -4.78 16.35 -12.26
CA LEU A 5 -5.75 15.33 -11.87
C LEU A 5 -7.16 15.86 -12.15
N PHE A 6 -7.81 15.36 -13.20
CA PHE A 6 -9.22 15.62 -13.41
C PHE A 6 -10.03 14.68 -12.51
N CYS A 7 -10.66 15.25 -11.48
CA CYS A 7 -11.57 14.52 -10.62
C CYS A 7 -12.92 14.34 -11.34
N SER A 8 -13.21 13.11 -11.75
CA SER A 8 -14.51 12.73 -12.33
C SER A 8 -15.57 12.49 -11.25
N HIS A 9 -15.12 12.18 -10.03
CA HIS A 9 -15.96 11.86 -8.88
C HIS A 9 -16.05 13.05 -7.93
N ALA A 10 -17.02 13.00 -7.03
CA ALA A 10 -17.22 14.04 -6.04
C ALA A 10 -16.04 14.15 -5.07
N LEU A 11 -15.74 15.36 -4.64
CA LEU A 11 -14.80 15.62 -3.56
C LEU A 11 -15.48 15.40 -2.21
N ALA A 12 -14.81 14.66 -1.34
CA ALA A 12 -15.29 14.43 0.01
C ALA A 12 -15.18 15.69 0.87
N LYS A 13 -16.15 15.92 1.72
CA LYS A 13 -16.08 16.98 2.74
C LYS A 13 -15.18 16.55 3.90
N LYS A 14 -15.24 15.27 4.26
CA LYS A 14 -14.35 14.65 5.26
C LYS A 14 -13.40 13.72 4.55
N PRO A 15 -12.08 13.88 4.74
CA PRO A 15 -11.12 13.00 4.11
C PRO A 15 -11.17 11.59 4.70
N TYR A 16 -10.72 10.63 3.92
CA TYR A 16 -10.32 9.33 4.42
C TYR A 16 -8.86 9.42 4.87
N ASP A 17 -8.61 9.06 6.11
CA ASP A 17 -7.26 9.07 6.68
C ASP A 17 -6.60 7.71 6.51
N ILE A 18 -5.48 7.68 5.79
CA ILE A 18 -4.62 6.51 5.68
C ILE A 18 -3.54 6.62 6.76
N GLU A 19 -3.77 5.94 7.88
CA GLU A 19 -2.90 6.02 9.05
C GLU A 19 -1.45 5.65 8.74
N SER A 20 -1.23 4.56 8.00
CA SER A 20 0.09 4.08 7.61
C SER A 20 0.93 5.09 6.82
N ALA A 21 0.27 5.94 6.04
CA ALA A 21 0.92 6.95 5.21
C ALA A 21 0.81 8.37 5.79
N SER A 22 0.04 8.55 6.88
CA SER A 22 -0.33 9.87 7.42
C SER A 22 -0.88 10.79 6.33
N LEU A 23 -1.76 10.27 5.50
CA LEU A 23 -2.27 10.93 4.30
C LEU A 23 -3.79 11.03 4.35
N ASN A 24 -4.31 12.23 4.08
CA ASN A 24 -5.73 12.50 3.95
C ASN A 24 -6.15 12.50 2.49
N ILE A 25 -7.10 11.65 2.14
CA ILE A 25 -7.61 11.47 0.78
C ILE A 25 -8.99 12.10 0.68
N TYR A 26 -9.19 12.98 -0.30
CA TYR A 26 -10.45 13.70 -0.53
C TYR A 26 -11.21 13.23 -1.77
N SER A 27 -10.59 12.42 -2.62
CA SER A 27 -11.22 11.90 -3.84
C SER A 27 -10.76 10.49 -4.17
N LEU A 28 -11.53 9.81 -5.01
CA LEU A 28 -11.14 8.48 -5.52
C LEU A 28 -9.92 8.55 -6.42
N GLU A 29 -9.76 9.65 -7.14
CA GLU A 29 -8.59 9.89 -8.00
C GLU A 29 -7.32 10.06 -7.19
N GLU A 30 -7.38 10.76 -6.05
CA GLU A 30 -6.24 10.85 -5.11
C GLU A 30 -5.88 9.48 -4.55
N MET A 31 -6.89 8.67 -4.21
CA MET A 31 -6.66 7.30 -3.76
C MET A 31 -6.00 6.45 -4.84
N SER A 32 -6.48 6.55 -6.07
CA SER A 32 -5.90 5.84 -7.21
C SER A 32 -4.47 6.29 -7.49
N TYR A 33 -4.21 7.57 -7.44
CA TYR A 33 -2.86 8.14 -7.53
C TYR A 33 -1.93 7.55 -6.47
N TYR A 34 -2.37 7.53 -5.22
CA TYR A 34 -1.60 6.96 -4.12
C TYR A 34 -1.29 5.49 -4.35
N LEU A 35 -2.27 4.69 -4.73
CA LEU A 35 -2.10 3.26 -5.00
C LEU A 35 -1.11 2.99 -6.14
N ILE A 36 -1.15 3.77 -7.21
CA ILE A 36 -0.29 3.57 -8.38
C ILE A 36 1.14 4.04 -8.12
N HIS A 37 1.30 5.23 -7.57
CA HIS A 37 2.63 5.85 -7.41
C HIS A 37 3.40 5.40 -6.17
N ASN A 38 2.71 4.81 -5.21
CA ASN A 38 3.31 4.31 -3.97
C ASN A 38 3.05 2.82 -3.74
N ALA A 39 2.75 2.05 -4.77
CA ALA A 39 2.37 0.64 -4.68
C ALA A 39 3.28 -0.19 -3.76
N GLU A 40 4.57 0.11 -3.75
CA GLU A 40 5.57 -0.57 -2.94
C GLU A 40 5.45 -0.31 -1.43
N PHE A 41 4.77 0.77 -1.06
CA PHE A 41 4.64 1.24 0.33
C PHE A 41 3.21 1.20 0.83
N VAL A 42 2.27 0.81 -0.03
CA VAL A 42 0.86 0.73 0.36
C VAL A 42 0.68 -0.40 1.36
N GLU A 43 0.19 -0.06 2.52
CA GLU A 43 -0.41 -1.02 3.43
C GLU A 43 -1.90 -1.11 3.10
N MET A 44 -2.44 -2.31 3.12
CA MET A 44 -3.85 -2.53 2.78
C MET A 44 -4.77 -2.26 3.98
N ASP A 45 -4.39 -1.32 4.83
CA ASP A 45 -5.13 -0.89 6.02
C ASP A 45 -6.47 -0.20 5.68
N PHE A 46 -6.58 0.33 4.46
CA PHE A 46 -7.83 0.91 3.97
C PHE A 46 -8.87 -0.14 3.52
N VAL A 47 -8.46 -1.39 3.34
CA VAL A 47 -9.37 -2.47 2.92
C VAL A 47 -10.29 -2.82 4.08
N GLY A 48 -11.51 -2.32 4.04
CA GLY A 48 -12.47 -2.53 5.10
C GLY A 48 -13.77 -1.77 4.91
N ARG A 49 -14.74 -2.03 5.77
CA ARG A 49 -16.05 -1.40 5.73
C ARG A 49 -16.00 0.12 5.93
N THR A 50 -15.06 0.61 6.70
CA THR A 50 -14.89 2.05 6.93
C THR A 50 -14.64 2.80 5.62
N PHE A 51 -13.83 2.24 4.74
CA PHE A 51 -13.58 2.81 3.42
C PHE A 51 -14.84 2.74 2.53
N CYS A 52 -15.56 1.62 2.56
CA CYS A 52 -16.82 1.48 1.81
C CYS A 52 -17.86 2.51 2.27
N ASP A 53 -17.98 2.73 3.58
CA ASP A 53 -18.88 3.74 4.16
C ASP A 53 -18.48 5.15 3.72
N TRP A 54 -17.18 5.45 3.71
CA TRP A 54 -16.68 6.74 3.24
C TRP A 54 -17.01 6.95 1.75
N VAL A 55 -16.81 5.95 0.91
CA VAL A 55 -17.17 5.98 -0.51
C VAL A 55 -18.68 6.25 -0.67
N ARG A 56 -19.51 5.60 0.13
CA ARG A 56 -20.97 5.77 0.09
C ARG A 56 -21.40 7.14 0.57
N THR A 57 -20.89 7.60 1.70
CA THR A 57 -21.38 8.81 2.39
C THR A 57 -20.75 10.09 1.86
N GLU A 58 -19.44 10.08 1.62
CA GLU A 58 -18.69 11.28 1.24
C GLU A 58 -18.55 11.43 -0.28
N ILE A 59 -18.19 10.35 -0.96
CA ILE A 59 -18.05 10.34 -2.43
C ILE A 59 -19.41 10.16 -3.12
N LYS A 60 -20.37 9.52 -2.44
CA LYS A 60 -21.72 9.23 -2.94
C LYS A 60 -21.76 8.28 -4.13
N GLU A 61 -20.80 7.38 -4.21
CA GLU A 61 -20.73 6.31 -5.20
C GLU A 61 -21.26 4.99 -4.61
N GLU A 62 -22.58 4.85 -4.56
CA GLU A 62 -23.28 3.68 -4.01
C GLU A 62 -22.89 2.40 -4.75
N GLY A 63 -22.79 2.45 -6.08
CA GLY A 63 -22.45 1.29 -6.91
C GLY A 63 -21.07 0.74 -6.60
N LEU A 64 -20.08 1.62 -6.43
CA LEU A 64 -18.73 1.23 -6.05
C LEU A 64 -18.70 0.69 -4.62
N ALA A 65 -19.37 1.37 -3.69
CA ALA A 65 -19.44 0.93 -2.29
C ALA A 65 -20.02 -0.48 -2.18
N CYS A 66 -21.09 -0.80 -2.91
CA CYS A 66 -21.66 -2.13 -2.95
C CYS A 66 -20.68 -3.19 -3.49
N LYS A 67 -20.00 -2.90 -4.60
CA LYS A 67 -18.98 -3.81 -5.17
C LYS A 67 -17.86 -4.10 -4.19
N LEU A 68 -17.39 -3.08 -3.49
CA LEU A 68 -16.33 -3.22 -2.48
C LEU A 68 -16.80 -4.02 -1.26
N GLU A 69 -18.03 -3.81 -0.80
CA GLU A 69 -18.63 -4.59 0.28
C GLU A 69 -18.81 -6.06 -0.10
N GLU A 70 -19.31 -6.34 -1.30
CA GLU A 70 -19.42 -7.71 -1.81
C GLU A 70 -18.06 -8.41 -1.85
N ALA A 71 -17.01 -7.70 -2.29
CA ALA A 71 -15.65 -8.21 -2.28
C ALA A 71 -15.16 -8.56 -0.87
N LEU A 72 -15.46 -7.71 0.11
CA LEU A 72 -15.15 -7.99 1.53
C LEU A 72 -15.90 -9.21 2.06
N GLU A 73 -17.17 -9.35 1.73
CA GLU A 73 -18.00 -10.48 2.16
C GLU A 73 -17.55 -11.81 1.53
N GLN A 74 -17.07 -11.77 0.30
CA GLN A 74 -16.51 -12.93 -0.39
C GLN A 74 -15.10 -13.29 0.11
N GLY A 75 -14.47 -12.42 0.91
CA GLY A 75 -13.13 -12.62 1.43
C GLY A 75 -12.06 -12.61 0.34
N VAL A 76 -12.23 -11.77 -0.67
CA VAL A 76 -11.23 -11.63 -1.74
C VAL A 76 -9.92 -11.07 -1.20
N PRO A 77 -8.79 -11.38 -1.84
CA PRO A 77 -7.51 -10.81 -1.48
C PRO A 77 -7.52 -9.27 -1.54
N SER A 78 -6.71 -8.63 -0.70
CA SER A 78 -6.66 -7.15 -0.62
C SER A 78 -6.32 -6.49 -1.95
N TYR A 79 -5.49 -7.12 -2.77
CA TYR A 79 -5.15 -6.59 -4.10
C TYR A 79 -6.37 -6.59 -5.05
N GLU A 80 -7.31 -7.53 -4.91
CA GLU A 80 -8.55 -7.53 -5.71
C GLU A 80 -9.47 -6.36 -5.32
N PHE A 81 -9.53 -6.01 -4.04
CA PHE A 81 -10.23 -4.81 -3.59
C PHE A 81 -9.65 -3.55 -4.23
N ALA A 82 -8.33 -3.43 -4.23
CA ALA A 82 -7.63 -2.32 -4.89
C ALA A 82 -7.88 -2.31 -6.40
N ARG A 83 -7.95 -3.48 -7.05
CA ARG A 83 -8.25 -3.61 -8.48
C ARG A 83 -9.62 -3.05 -8.82
N ILE A 84 -10.65 -3.43 -8.07
CA ILE A 84 -12.02 -2.92 -8.26
C ILE A 84 -12.03 -1.40 -8.19
N LEU A 85 -11.34 -0.83 -7.20
CA LEU A 85 -11.25 0.62 -7.03
C LEU A 85 -10.56 1.30 -8.21
N LEU A 86 -9.45 0.77 -8.69
CA LEU A 86 -8.70 1.33 -9.82
C LEU A 86 -9.45 1.23 -11.14
N GLU A 87 -10.15 0.11 -11.37
CA GLU A 87 -10.98 -0.07 -12.57
C GLU A 87 -12.15 0.91 -12.60
N GLU A 88 -12.82 1.10 -11.49
CA GLU A 88 -13.99 1.98 -11.40
C GLU A 88 -13.61 3.47 -11.57
N THR A 89 -12.47 3.87 -11.04
CA THR A 89 -12.01 5.25 -11.18
C THR A 89 -11.50 5.58 -12.57
N GLY A 90 -11.00 4.59 -13.31
CA GLY A 90 -10.43 4.79 -14.65
C GLY A 90 -9.25 5.75 -14.69
N TYR A 91 -8.64 6.05 -13.54
CA TYR A 91 -7.55 7.00 -13.42
C TYR A 91 -6.27 6.53 -14.10
N ALA A 92 -5.93 5.26 -13.92
CA ALA A 92 -4.70 4.67 -14.41
C ALA A 92 -4.92 3.87 -15.70
N THR A 93 -3.89 3.81 -16.53
CA THR A 93 -3.88 2.92 -17.69
C THR A 93 -3.88 1.47 -17.26
N GLU A 94 -4.32 0.58 -18.14
CA GLU A 94 -4.34 -0.86 -17.88
C GLU A 94 -2.95 -1.39 -17.50
N ALA A 95 -1.90 -0.91 -18.17
CA ALA A 95 -0.52 -1.28 -17.87
C ALA A 95 -0.08 -0.86 -16.47
N GLU A 96 -0.44 0.35 -16.04
CA GLU A 96 -0.15 0.85 -14.69
C GLU A 96 -0.91 0.07 -13.62
N GLN A 97 -2.18 -0.25 -13.89
CA GLN A 97 -2.99 -1.08 -13.02
C GLN A 97 -2.38 -2.47 -12.84
N GLN A 98 -2.00 -3.12 -13.93
CA GLN A 98 -1.38 -4.44 -13.88
C GLN A 98 -0.05 -4.44 -13.12
N ALA A 99 0.77 -3.42 -13.33
CA ALA A 99 2.03 -3.27 -12.61
C ALA A 99 1.82 -3.11 -11.10
N ALA A 100 0.86 -2.29 -10.69
CA ALA A 100 0.51 -2.10 -9.29
C ALA A 100 -0.07 -3.39 -8.68
N MET A 101 -0.95 -4.08 -9.40
CA MET A 101 -1.53 -5.35 -8.96
C MET A 101 -0.47 -6.42 -8.70
N GLU A 102 0.51 -6.53 -9.57
CA GLU A 102 1.60 -7.49 -9.41
C GLU A 102 2.42 -7.19 -8.13
N ILE A 103 2.68 -5.92 -7.86
CA ILE A 103 3.36 -5.50 -6.63
C ILE A 103 2.52 -5.86 -5.40
N PHE A 104 1.24 -5.55 -5.40
CA PHE A 104 0.34 -5.85 -4.29
C PHE A 104 0.23 -7.35 -4.03
N ARG A 105 0.10 -8.16 -5.10
CA ARG A 105 0.07 -9.61 -4.99
C ARG A 105 1.34 -10.16 -4.36
N GLN A 106 2.49 -9.72 -4.82
CA GLN A 106 3.78 -10.14 -4.25
C GLN A 106 3.94 -9.75 -2.78
N LEU A 107 3.44 -8.58 -2.40
CA LEU A 107 3.48 -8.13 -1.01
C LEU A 107 2.55 -8.94 -0.12
N GLU A 108 1.38 -9.33 -0.62
CA GLU A 108 0.41 -10.13 0.14
C GLU A 108 0.87 -11.57 0.35
N GLU A 109 1.58 -12.14 -0.62
CA GLU A 109 2.15 -13.49 -0.52
C GLU A 109 3.32 -13.59 0.47
N LYS A 110 3.94 -12.47 0.82
CA LYS A 110 5.06 -12.45 1.76
C LYS A 110 4.59 -12.41 3.20
N ASP A 111 5.36 -13.04 4.08
CA ASP A 111 5.17 -12.91 5.51
C ASP A 111 5.45 -11.47 5.99
N GLU A 112 4.99 -11.14 7.17
CA GLU A 112 5.08 -9.78 7.72
C GLU A 112 6.52 -9.28 7.82
N LEU A 113 7.44 -10.13 8.27
CA LEU A 113 8.86 -9.78 8.39
C LEU A 113 9.49 -9.46 7.02
N SER A 114 9.18 -10.27 6.01
CA SER A 114 9.67 -10.05 4.64
C SER A 114 9.11 -8.77 4.04
N ARG A 115 7.86 -8.42 4.33
CA ARG A 115 7.26 -7.15 3.90
C ARG A 115 7.96 -5.95 4.50
N HIS A 116 8.21 -5.98 5.81
CA HIS A 116 8.95 -4.91 6.51
C HIS A 116 10.36 -4.76 5.97
N LYS A 117 11.05 -5.87 5.73
CA LYS A 117 12.40 -5.85 5.15
C LYS A 117 12.41 -5.23 3.76
N LEU A 118 11.51 -5.65 2.90
CA LEU A 118 11.39 -5.12 1.54
C LEU A 118 11.13 -3.61 1.54
N ARG A 119 10.24 -3.16 2.43
CA ARG A 119 9.95 -1.74 2.63
C ARG A 119 11.16 -0.97 3.13
N ALA A 120 11.86 -1.50 4.12
CA ALA A 120 13.08 -0.89 4.66
C ALA A 120 14.16 -0.73 3.58
N ASP A 121 14.40 -1.76 2.79
CA ASP A 121 15.39 -1.74 1.71
C ASP A 121 15.04 -0.68 0.64
N ARG A 122 13.76 -0.55 0.30
CA ARG A 122 13.28 0.46 -0.66
C ARG A 122 13.39 1.88 -0.12
N LEU A 123 13.05 2.09 1.14
CA LEU A 123 13.22 3.37 1.82
C LEU A 123 14.69 3.78 1.86
N LEU A 124 15.56 2.81 2.13
CA LEU A 124 17.01 3.03 2.12
C LEU A 124 17.51 3.48 0.74
N ARG A 125 17.07 2.82 -0.33
CA ARG A 125 17.41 3.20 -1.71
C ARG A 125 16.93 4.60 -2.08
N ARG A 126 15.80 5.04 -1.52
CA ARG A 126 15.26 6.40 -1.73
C ARG A 126 15.89 7.45 -0.83
N GLY A 127 16.83 7.08 0.03
CA GLY A 127 17.50 7.98 0.96
C GLY A 127 16.66 8.37 2.18
N LYS A 128 15.56 7.70 2.42
CA LYS A 128 14.70 7.90 3.60
C LYS A 128 15.20 7.08 4.78
N TYR A 129 16.38 7.42 5.27
CA TYR A 129 17.13 6.63 6.26
C TYR A 129 16.38 6.48 7.59
N HIS A 130 15.73 7.53 8.06
CA HIS A 130 15.01 7.49 9.33
C HIS A 130 13.86 6.47 9.28
N CYS A 131 13.03 6.53 8.25
CA CYS A 131 11.93 5.60 8.05
C CYS A 131 12.44 4.16 7.84
N ALA A 132 13.53 3.98 7.10
CA ALA A 132 14.16 2.67 6.91
C ALA A 132 14.65 2.09 8.25
N MET A 133 15.25 2.92 9.10
CA MET A 133 15.69 2.50 10.44
C MET A 133 14.53 2.05 11.34
N GLU A 134 13.39 2.71 11.26
CA GLU A 134 12.20 2.32 12.02
C GLU A 134 11.70 0.94 11.59
N GLU A 135 11.65 0.67 10.29
CA GLU A 135 11.30 -0.64 9.75
C GLU A 135 12.28 -1.73 10.18
N TYR A 136 13.58 -1.47 10.13
CA TYR A 136 14.60 -2.40 10.61
C TYR A 136 14.53 -2.65 12.12
N ARG A 137 14.22 -1.63 12.92
CA ARG A 137 13.99 -1.79 14.36
C ARG A 137 12.82 -2.70 14.65
N TRP A 138 11.73 -2.52 13.91
CA TRP A 138 10.56 -3.40 14.03
C TRP A 138 10.92 -4.85 13.75
N ILE A 139 11.69 -5.10 12.69
CA ILE A 139 12.19 -6.44 12.35
C ILE A 139 13.03 -7.04 13.50
N LEU A 140 13.96 -6.26 14.05
CA LEU A 140 14.81 -6.71 15.15
C LEU A 140 14.01 -7.02 16.43
N GLN A 141 12.94 -6.30 16.69
CA GLN A 141 12.08 -6.54 17.85
C GLN A 141 11.18 -7.77 17.70
N ASN A 142 10.80 -8.10 16.48
CA ASN A 142 9.83 -9.16 16.16
C ASN A 142 10.46 -10.37 15.44
N GLN A 143 11.79 -10.45 15.40
CA GLN A 143 12.48 -11.52 14.71
C GLN A 143 12.34 -12.86 15.46
N THR A 144 12.14 -13.92 14.68
CA THR A 144 12.22 -15.31 15.12
C THR A 144 13.65 -15.83 14.97
N GLU A 145 13.94 -17.02 15.50
CA GLU A 145 15.27 -17.67 15.34
C GLU A 145 15.65 -17.80 13.87
N GLU A 146 14.72 -18.21 13.00
CA GLU A 146 14.93 -18.32 11.55
C GLU A 146 15.31 -16.96 10.93
N THR A 147 14.67 -15.90 11.38
CA THR A 147 14.97 -14.55 10.93
C THR A 147 16.34 -14.09 11.41
N GLN A 148 16.75 -14.47 12.61
CA GLN A 148 18.10 -14.20 13.11
C GLN A 148 19.17 -14.86 12.24
N GLU A 149 18.98 -16.11 11.84
CA GLU A 149 19.89 -16.79 10.91
C GLU A 149 19.97 -16.08 9.56
N ALA A 150 18.84 -15.70 9.00
CA ALA A 150 18.78 -14.96 7.74
C ALA A 150 19.48 -13.59 7.82
N LEU A 151 19.29 -12.85 8.91
CA LEU A 151 19.98 -11.57 9.16
C LEU A 151 21.49 -11.79 9.40
N SER A 152 21.88 -12.84 10.06
CA SER A 152 23.29 -13.20 10.25
C SER A 152 23.96 -13.51 8.92
N LEU A 153 23.29 -14.20 8.00
CA LEU A 153 23.79 -14.46 6.65
C LEU A 153 23.96 -13.17 5.84
N ILE A 154 23.06 -12.21 5.98
CA ILE A 154 23.17 -10.89 5.35
C ILE A 154 24.38 -10.13 5.91
N HIS A 155 24.63 -10.18 7.20
CA HIS A 155 25.79 -9.58 7.84
C HIS A 155 27.12 -10.20 7.37
N ILE A 156 27.15 -11.51 7.17
CA ILE A 156 28.33 -12.22 6.67
C ILE A 156 28.64 -11.87 5.22
N SER A 157 27.61 -11.59 4.42
CA SER A 157 27.76 -11.21 3.00
C SER A 157 28.16 -9.75 2.78
N GLU A 158 28.06 -8.90 3.79
CA GLU A 158 28.62 -7.57 3.72
C GLU A 158 30.15 -7.64 3.70
N PRO A 159 30.82 -6.86 2.82
CA PRO A 159 32.28 -6.82 2.85
C PRO A 159 32.71 -6.35 4.22
N THR A 160 33.20 -7.27 5.01
CA THR A 160 33.80 -6.97 6.30
C THR A 160 34.88 -5.95 6.08
N ARG A 161 34.73 -4.82 6.69
CA ARG A 161 35.85 -3.90 6.83
C ARG A 161 36.91 -4.63 7.60
N GLN A 162 37.91 -5.04 6.90
CA GLN A 162 39.14 -5.46 7.56
C GLN A 162 39.86 -4.22 8.03
N GLU A 163 39.92 -4.14 9.26
CA GLU A 163 40.84 -3.23 9.92
C GLU A 163 42.21 -3.86 10.04
#